data_d02501fdd0a189320a7dd78216a1a44c
#
_entry.id   d02501fdd0a189320a7dd78216a1a44c
#
_cell.length_a   1.000
_cell.length_b   1.000
_cell.length_c   1.000
_cell.angle_alpha   90.00
_cell.angle_beta   90.00
_cell.angle_gamma   90.00
#
_symmetry.space_group_name_H-M   'P 1'
#
loop_
_entity.id
_entity.type
_entity.pdbx_description
1 polymer ?
#
loop_
_entity_poly.entity_id
_entity_poly.type
_entity_poly.pdbx_seq_one_letter_code
_entity_poly.pdbx_strand_id
1 'polypeptide(L)'
;MSIDPAAKYTATFETSKGKIVCELFAKDAPKTVNNFVFLAREGFYDGTVFHRVIRDFMIQGGDPTGSGRGGPGYKFEDETKGNPNKHKIGSLSMANAGLNTNGSQFFITHVVTDHLDGKHTVFGQVTSGQDVVDKVQQGDQLKSVTIKEG
;
A
#
# COMPACT_ATOMS: atom_id res chain seq x y z
N MET A 1 -0.48 -16.50 10.99
CA MET A 1 -0.89 -15.11 10.67
C MET A 1 -0.77 -14.26 11.91
N SER A 2 -0.12 -13.12 11.83
CA SER A 2 0.15 -12.27 13.01
C SER A 2 -0.92 -11.22 13.27
N ILE A 3 -1.88 -11.03 12.37
CA ILE A 3 -3.00 -10.11 12.55
C ILE A 3 -4.28 -10.87 12.86
N ASP A 4 -5.27 -10.13 13.40
CA ASP A 4 -6.65 -10.61 13.56
C ASP A 4 -7.49 -10.01 12.43
N PRO A 5 -8.01 -10.84 11.48
CA PRO A 5 -8.82 -10.32 10.37
C PRO A 5 -10.12 -9.63 10.82
N ALA A 6 -10.57 -9.87 12.04
CA ALA A 6 -11.76 -9.20 12.59
C ALA A 6 -11.42 -7.86 13.25
N ALA A 7 -10.15 -7.54 13.48
CA ALA A 7 -9.73 -6.28 14.08
C ALA A 7 -9.60 -5.20 13.02
N LYS A 8 -9.57 -3.95 13.48
CA LYS A 8 -9.33 -2.78 12.62
C LYS A 8 -7.87 -2.37 12.73
N TYR A 9 -7.28 -2.05 11.61
CA TYR A 9 -5.90 -1.58 11.54
C TYR A 9 -5.83 -0.26 10.80
N THR A 10 -4.98 0.64 11.30
CA THR A 10 -4.72 1.93 10.69
C THR A 10 -3.22 2.04 10.43
N ALA A 11 -2.84 2.41 9.23
CA ALA A 11 -1.45 2.67 8.85
C ALA A 11 -1.21 4.17 8.72
N THR A 12 -0.16 4.67 9.36
CA THR A 12 0.29 6.05 9.20
C THR A 12 1.63 6.04 8.47
N PHE A 13 1.64 6.66 7.30
CA PHE A 13 2.84 6.81 6.47
C PHE A 13 3.45 8.18 6.75
N GLU A 14 4.65 8.19 7.33
CA GLU A 14 5.43 9.42 7.50
C GLU A 14 6.28 9.65 6.26
N THR A 15 5.96 10.67 5.48
CA THR A 15 6.70 10.98 4.26
C THR A 15 7.41 12.32 4.37
N SER A 16 8.32 12.59 3.43
CA SER A 16 8.99 13.89 3.34
C SER A 16 8.04 15.06 3.01
N LYS A 17 6.80 14.75 2.61
CA LYS A 17 5.76 15.76 2.34
C LYS A 17 4.69 15.86 3.43
N GLY A 18 4.70 14.96 4.42
CA GLY A 18 3.73 14.93 5.52
C GLY A 18 3.21 13.54 5.79
N LYS A 19 2.12 13.47 6.56
CA LYS A 19 1.50 12.21 6.97
C LYS A 19 0.35 11.81 6.06
N ILE A 20 0.27 10.51 5.78
CA ILE A 20 -0.86 9.89 5.11
C ILE A 20 -1.40 8.82 6.05
N VAL A 21 -2.69 8.86 6.34
CA VAL A 21 -3.34 7.86 7.21
C VAL A 21 -4.30 7.03 6.38
N CYS A 22 -4.18 5.70 6.48
CA CYS A 22 -5.03 4.76 5.76
C CYS A 22 -5.69 3.78 6.72
N GLU A 23 -6.95 3.48 6.47
CA GLU A 23 -7.62 2.32 7.04
C GLU A 23 -7.23 1.09 6.24
N LEU A 24 -6.92 -0.02 6.91
CA LEU A 24 -6.58 -1.29 6.26
C LEU A 24 -7.77 -2.25 6.32
N PHE A 25 -8.01 -2.97 5.22
CA PHE A 25 -9.16 -3.86 5.07
C PHE A 25 -8.78 -5.32 5.39
N ALA A 26 -8.50 -5.59 6.66
CA ALA A 26 -8.05 -6.92 7.10
C ALA A 26 -9.09 -8.02 6.83
N LYS A 27 -10.37 -7.69 6.89
CA LYS A 27 -11.45 -8.65 6.61
C LYS A 27 -11.49 -9.04 5.14
N ASP A 28 -11.30 -8.08 4.24
CA ASP A 28 -11.45 -8.28 2.80
C ASP A 28 -10.18 -8.80 2.13
N ALA A 29 -9.02 -8.48 2.70
CA ALA A 29 -7.71 -8.86 2.17
C ALA A 29 -6.76 -9.26 3.31
N PRO A 30 -7.09 -10.36 4.03
CA PRO A 30 -6.38 -10.71 5.26
C PRO A 30 -4.90 -11.03 5.05
N LYS A 31 -4.55 -11.73 3.98
CA LYS A 31 -3.15 -12.08 3.70
C LYS A 31 -2.34 -10.84 3.33
N THR A 32 -2.91 -9.97 2.52
CA THR A 32 -2.28 -8.74 2.08
C THR A 32 -2.05 -7.81 3.26
N VAL A 33 -3.08 -7.61 4.09
CA VAL A 33 -2.95 -6.77 5.30
C VAL A 33 -1.96 -7.39 6.28
N ASN A 34 -2.01 -8.71 6.48
CA ASN A 34 -1.05 -9.40 7.34
C ASN A 34 0.39 -9.15 6.89
N ASN A 35 0.66 -9.30 5.59
CA ASN A 35 1.97 -9.07 5.01
C ASN A 35 2.41 -7.62 5.22
N PHE A 36 1.54 -6.67 4.90
CA PHE A 36 1.84 -5.24 5.05
C PHE A 36 2.14 -4.86 6.49
N VAL A 37 1.30 -5.31 7.43
CA VAL A 37 1.47 -5.05 8.86
C VAL A 37 2.78 -5.66 9.38
N PHE A 38 3.07 -6.90 9.00
CA PHE A 38 4.31 -7.58 9.37
C PHE A 38 5.53 -6.78 8.89
N LEU A 39 5.56 -6.42 7.62
CA LEU A 39 6.69 -5.68 7.05
C LEU A 39 6.83 -4.30 7.70
N ALA A 40 5.72 -3.61 7.93
CA ALA A 40 5.75 -2.30 8.57
C ALA A 40 6.30 -2.38 10.00
N ARG A 41 5.88 -3.38 10.78
CA ARG A 41 6.36 -3.58 12.15
C ARG A 41 7.83 -3.97 12.22
N GLU A 42 8.34 -4.62 11.18
CA GLU A 42 9.77 -4.97 11.08
C GLU A 42 10.64 -3.82 10.59
N GLY A 43 10.05 -2.66 10.31
CA GLY A 43 10.79 -1.51 9.78
C GLY A 43 11.19 -1.64 8.32
N PHE A 44 10.59 -2.58 7.59
CA PHE A 44 10.93 -2.87 6.19
C PHE A 44 10.78 -1.65 5.28
N TYR A 45 9.76 -0.85 5.54
CA TYR A 45 9.47 0.33 4.73
C TYR A 45 10.25 1.58 5.13
N ASP A 46 10.92 1.55 6.28
CA ASP A 46 11.59 2.74 6.82
C ASP A 46 12.75 3.14 5.91
N GLY A 47 12.77 4.41 5.50
CA GLY A 47 13.83 4.95 4.64
C GLY A 47 13.73 4.57 3.17
N THR A 48 12.65 3.92 2.75
CA THR A 48 12.42 3.64 1.33
C THR A 48 11.93 4.89 0.61
N VAL A 49 11.89 4.84 -0.73
CA VAL A 49 11.45 5.98 -1.54
C VAL A 49 10.23 5.62 -2.37
N PHE A 50 9.47 6.65 -2.76
CA PHE A 50 8.45 6.51 -3.78
C PHE A 50 9.15 6.53 -5.13
N HIS A 51 9.49 5.35 -5.64
CA HIS A 51 10.33 5.19 -6.82
C HIS A 51 9.59 5.43 -8.14
N ARG A 52 8.26 5.46 -8.09
CA ARG A 52 7.43 5.72 -9.27
C ARG A 52 6.23 6.57 -8.87
N VAL A 53 6.16 7.77 -9.44
CA VAL A 53 5.04 8.68 -9.22
C VAL A 53 4.55 9.15 -10.58
N ILE A 54 3.28 8.90 -10.87
CA ILE A 54 2.64 9.30 -12.12
C ILE A 54 1.50 10.25 -11.77
N ARG A 55 1.63 11.50 -12.20
CA ARG A 55 0.64 12.54 -11.96
C ARG A 55 -0.73 12.10 -12.47
N ASP A 56 -1.78 12.41 -11.70
CA ASP A 56 -3.17 12.05 -12.00
C ASP A 56 -3.38 10.54 -12.12
N PHE A 57 -2.52 9.75 -11.46
CA PHE A 57 -2.64 8.29 -11.42
C PHE A 57 -2.34 7.76 -10.00
N MET A 58 -1.07 7.71 -9.61
CA MET A 58 -0.72 7.09 -8.32
C MET A 58 0.70 7.43 -7.87
N ILE A 59 0.98 7.15 -6.57
CA ILE A 59 2.33 7.10 -6.02
C ILE A 59 2.63 5.66 -5.64
N GLN A 60 3.81 5.15 -5.98
CA GLN A 60 4.21 3.76 -5.75
C GLN A 60 5.51 3.70 -4.97
N GLY A 61 5.52 2.86 -3.95
CA GLY A 61 6.69 2.65 -3.10
C GLY A 61 6.73 1.24 -2.53
N GLY A 62 7.54 1.06 -1.48
CA GLY A 62 7.64 -0.23 -0.79
C GLY A 62 8.73 -1.15 -1.32
N ASP A 63 9.56 -0.67 -2.23
CA ASP A 63 10.72 -1.41 -2.72
C ASP A 63 11.97 -0.95 -1.95
N PRO A 64 12.61 -1.83 -1.15
CA PRO A 64 13.78 -1.42 -0.38
C PRO A 64 14.98 -1.04 -1.23
N THR A 65 15.03 -1.49 -2.49
CA THR A 65 16.11 -1.14 -3.42
C THR A 65 15.85 0.16 -4.20
N GLY A 66 14.59 0.63 -4.23
CA GLY A 66 14.19 1.80 -4.99
C GLY A 66 14.20 1.63 -6.50
N SER A 67 14.37 0.41 -7.00
CA SER A 67 14.49 0.12 -8.44
C SER A 67 13.18 -0.27 -9.11
N GLY A 68 12.16 -0.61 -8.32
CA GLY A 68 10.92 -1.19 -8.80
C GLY A 68 10.98 -2.72 -8.96
N ARG A 69 12.13 -3.32 -8.67
CA ARG A 69 12.36 -4.77 -8.82
C ARG A 69 12.59 -5.48 -7.50
N GLY A 70 12.76 -4.75 -6.41
CA GLY A 70 12.99 -5.30 -5.09
C GLY A 70 11.70 -5.71 -4.40
N GLY A 71 11.85 -6.47 -3.32
CA GLY A 71 10.74 -6.95 -2.52
C GLY A 71 11.23 -7.69 -1.30
N PRO A 72 10.32 -8.40 -0.60
CA PRO A 72 10.64 -9.06 0.66
C PRO A 72 11.29 -10.44 0.49
N GLY A 73 11.55 -10.88 -0.75
CA GLY A 73 12.12 -12.20 -1.02
C GLY A 73 11.11 -13.32 -1.22
N TYR A 74 9.82 -12.98 -1.29
CA TYR A 74 8.75 -13.94 -1.54
C TYR A 74 7.61 -13.27 -2.32
N LYS A 75 6.68 -14.08 -2.82
CA LYS A 75 5.49 -13.62 -3.51
C LYS A 75 4.26 -14.33 -2.93
N PHE A 76 3.11 -13.70 -3.04
CA PHE A 76 1.85 -14.30 -2.60
C PHE A 76 0.71 -13.95 -3.54
N GLU A 77 -0.38 -14.70 -3.41
CA GLU A 77 -1.54 -14.63 -4.30
C GLU A 77 -2.33 -13.33 -4.13
N ASP A 78 -3.04 -12.95 -5.20
CA ASP A 78 -3.98 -11.84 -5.19
C ASP A 78 -5.21 -12.17 -4.32
N GLU A 79 -5.75 -11.15 -3.69
CA GLU A 79 -6.99 -11.25 -2.92
C GLU A 79 -8.07 -10.36 -3.56
N THR A 80 -8.29 -10.56 -4.85
CA THR A 80 -9.28 -9.79 -5.62
C THR A 80 -10.65 -10.47 -5.66
N LYS A 81 -10.68 -11.79 -5.70
CA LYS A 81 -11.92 -12.56 -5.72
C LYS A 81 -12.63 -12.45 -4.37
N GLY A 82 -13.87 -11.99 -4.37
CA GLY A 82 -14.64 -11.79 -3.15
C GLY A 82 -14.28 -10.50 -2.40
N ASN A 83 -13.33 -9.72 -2.88
CA ASN A 83 -12.98 -8.43 -2.31
C ASN A 83 -13.88 -7.36 -2.93
N PRO A 84 -14.74 -6.70 -2.14
CA PRO A 84 -15.68 -5.71 -2.68
C PRO A 84 -15.03 -4.36 -3.00
N ASN A 85 -13.78 -4.17 -2.61
CA ASN A 85 -13.13 -2.86 -2.71
C ASN A 85 -12.64 -2.60 -4.14
N LYS A 86 -12.91 -1.40 -4.62
CA LYS A 86 -12.53 -0.95 -5.94
C LYS A 86 -11.52 0.18 -5.83
N HIS A 87 -10.82 0.46 -6.93
CA HIS A 87 -9.85 1.55 -6.97
C HIS A 87 -10.56 2.90 -7.08
N LYS A 88 -10.60 3.60 -5.95
CA LYS A 88 -11.16 4.95 -5.80
C LYS A 88 -10.02 5.96 -5.65
N ILE A 89 -10.36 7.22 -5.45
CA ILE A 89 -9.37 8.21 -5.01
C ILE A 89 -8.84 7.79 -3.65
N GLY A 90 -7.52 7.70 -3.52
CA GLY A 90 -6.89 7.32 -2.25
C GLY A 90 -6.95 5.84 -1.91
N SER A 91 -7.17 4.96 -2.88
CA SER A 91 -7.08 3.52 -2.65
C SER A 91 -5.64 3.09 -2.43
N LEU A 92 -5.41 2.29 -1.40
CA LEU A 92 -4.13 1.64 -1.14
C LEU A 92 -4.22 0.23 -1.72
N SER A 93 -3.35 -0.07 -2.67
CA SER A 93 -3.41 -1.31 -3.46
C SER A 93 -2.03 -1.89 -3.66
N MET A 94 -1.96 -3.18 -3.96
CA MET A 94 -0.68 -3.85 -4.18
C MET A 94 -0.22 -3.74 -5.63
N ALA A 95 1.02 -3.27 -5.80
CA ALA A 95 1.68 -3.37 -7.09
C ALA A 95 2.08 -4.83 -7.34
N ASN A 96 2.07 -5.25 -8.59
CA ASN A 96 2.46 -6.60 -8.97
C ASN A 96 3.03 -6.62 -10.39
N ALA A 97 3.62 -7.75 -10.77
CA ALA A 97 4.17 -8.00 -12.10
C ALA A 97 3.33 -9.04 -12.88
N GLY A 98 2.04 -9.12 -12.57
CA GLY A 98 1.10 -10.08 -13.12
C GLY A 98 0.36 -10.81 -12.00
N LEU A 99 -0.39 -11.84 -12.35
CA LEU A 99 -1.19 -12.60 -11.39
C LEU A 99 -0.32 -13.23 -10.29
N ASN A 100 -0.77 -13.08 -9.03
CA ASN A 100 -0.17 -13.75 -7.88
C ASN A 100 1.32 -13.46 -7.68
N THR A 101 1.73 -12.20 -7.91
CA THR A 101 3.13 -11.77 -7.75
C THR A 101 3.27 -10.65 -6.71
N ASN A 102 2.39 -10.59 -5.73
CA ASN A 102 2.46 -9.58 -4.67
C ASN A 102 3.66 -9.79 -3.77
N GLY A 103 4.28 -8.71 -3.36
CA GLY A 103 5.43 -8.73 -2.45
C GLY A 103 5.32 -7.61 -1.43
N SER A 104 6.13 -6.56 -1.58
CA SER A 104 6.10 -5.41 -0.66
C SER A 104 5.65 -4.11 -1.30
N GLN A 105 5.71 -4.01 -2.62
CA GLN A 105 5.39 -2.76 -3.31
C GLN A 105 3.89 -2.49 -3.29
N PHE A 106 3.55 -1.24 -3.03
CA PHE A 106 2.17 -0.76 -2.98
C PHE A 106 2.06 0.54 -3.74
N PHE A 107 0.82 0.94 -4.04
CA PHE A 107 0.55 2.27 -4.58
C PHE A 107 -0.69 2.87 -3.93
N ILE A 108 -0.74 4.20 -3.94
CA ILE A 108 -1.90 4.97 -3.46
C ILE A 108 -2.36 5.84 -4.63
N THR A 109 -3.64 5.80 -4.94
CA THR A 109 -4.17 6.45 -6.14
C THR A 109 -4.46 7.93 -5.92
N HIS A 110 -4.28 8.73 -6.98
CA HIS A 110 -4.71 10.12 -7.04
C HIS A 110 -6.17 10.25 -7.49
N VAL A 111 -6.60 9.33 -8.33
CA VAL A 111 -7.90 9.37 -9.03
C VAL A 111 -8.51 7.97 -9.03
N VAL A 112 -9.74 7.86 -9.52
CA VAL A 112 -10.38 6.56 -9.75
C VAL A 112 -9.61 5.84 -10.86
N THR A 113 -9.15 4.60 -10.58
CA THR A 113 -8.38 3.78 -11.51
C THR A 113 -9.09 2.44 -11.72
N ASP A 114 -10.33 2.47 -12.16
CA ASP A 114 -11.18 1.29 -12.27
C ASP A 114 -10.66 0.24 -13.25
N HIS A 115 -9.79 0.63 -14.17
CA HIS A 115 -9.12 -0.34 -15.06
C HIS A 115 -8.19 -1.33 -14.31
N LEU A 116 -7.87 -1.05 -13.04
CA LEU A 116 -7.06 -1.92 -12.19
C LEU A 116 -7.91 -2.88 -11.36
N ASP A 117 -9.22 -2.69 -11.33
CA ASP A 117 -10.11 -3.53 -10.53
C ASP A 117 -10.01 -5.00 -10.99
N GLY A 118 -9.89 -5.91 -10.01
CA GLY A 118 -9.73 -7.34 -10.28
C GLY A 118 -8.31 -7.76 -10.65
N LYS A 119 -7.38 -6.84 -10.85
CA LYS A 119 -5.98 -7.11 -11.22
C LYS A 119 -5.00 -6.82 -10.09
N HIS A 120 -5.35 -5.89 -9.21
CA HIS A 120 -4.56 -5.50 -8.07
C HIS A 120 -5.43 -5.56 -6.81
N THR A 121 -4.83 -6.02 -5.70
CA THR A 121 -5.54 -6.16 -4.44
C THR A 121 -5.65 -4.81 -3.73
N VAL A 122 -6.87 -4.27 -3.65
CA VAL A 122 -7.15 -3.09 -2.81
C VAL A 122 -7.25 -3.56 -1.37
N PHE A 123 -6.39 -3.03 -0.50
CA PHE A 123 -6.35 -3.45 0.90
C PHE A 123 -6.44 -2.30 1.90
N GLY A 124 -6.64 -1.08 1.42
CA GLY A 124 -6.81 0.08 2.30
C GLY A 124 -7.35 1.30 1.58
N GLN A 125 -7.62 2.33 2.36
CA GLN A 125 -8.18 3.61 1.89
C GLN A 125 -7.60 4.75 2.70
N VAL A 126 -7.18 5.81 2.03
CA VAL A 126 -6.75 7.05 2.70
C VAL A 126 -7.94 7.67 3.42
N THR A 127 -7.77 7.91 4.72
CA THR A 127 -8.76 8.59 5.56
C THR A 127 -8.34 10.01 5.91
N SER A 128 -7.03 10.29 5.82
CA SER A 128 -6.46 11.62 6.07
C SER A 128 -5.17 11.75 5.27
N GLY A 129 -4.90 12.91 4.71
CA GLY A 129 -3.64 13.18 4.00
C GLY A 129 -3.70 12.94 2.50
N GLN A 130 -4.87 12.93 1.87
CA GLN A 130 -4.95 12.83 0.40
C GLN A 130 -4.19 13.99 -0.27
N ASP A 131 -4.20 15.16 0.32
CA ASP A 131 -3.41 16.31 -0.17
C ASP A 131 -1.92 16.00 -0.15
N VAL A 132 -1.44 15.22 0.82
CA VAL A 132 -0.04 14.77 0.87
C VAL A 132 0.24 13.79 -0.25
N VAL A 133 -0.67 12.83 -0.51
CA VAL A 133 -0.55 11.90 -1.64
C VAL A 133 -0.36 12.68 -2.94
N ASP A 134 -1.13 13.74 -3.11
CA ASP A 134 -1.09 14.56 -4.32
C ASP A 134 0.22 15.38 -4.44
N LYS A 135 0.92 15.60 -3.32
CA LYS A 135 2.18 16.36 -3.28
C LYS A 135 3.42 15.50 -3.40
N VAL A 136 3.34 14.20 -3.10
CA VAL A 136 4.51 13.31 -3.18
C VAL A 136 5.05 13.30 -4.60
N GLN A 137 6.36 13.43 -4.72
CA GLN A 137 7.10 13.41 -5.98
C GLN A 137 8.03 12.19 -6.03
N GLN A 138 8.40 11.80 -7.23
CA GLN A 138 9.33 10.68 -7.40
C GLN A 138 10.63 10.96 -6.67
N GLY A 139 11.06 10.00 -5.86
CA GLY A 139 12.24 10.13 -5.02
C GLY A 139 11.97 10.64 -3.61
N ASP A 140 10.74 11.08 -3.31
CA ASP A 140 10.39 11.46 -1.94
C ASP A 140 10.50 10.25 -1.01
N GLN A 141 10.93 10.51 0.23
CA GLN A 141 11.15 9.46 1.21
C GLN A 141 9.87 9.03 1.91
N LEU A 142 9.75 7.74 2.14
CA LEU A 142 8.87 7.14 3.13
C LEU A 142 9.71 6.90 4.37
N LYS A 143 9.55 7.74 5.38
CA LYS A 143 10.38 7.69 6.59
C LYS A 143 10.03 6.51 7.47
N SER A 144 8.74 6.25 7.64
CA SER A 144 8.25 5.14 8.44
C SER A 144 6.79 4.81 8.12
N VAL A 145 6.39 3.61 8.46
CA VAL A 145 4.98 3.19 8.47
C VAL A 145 4.67 2.66 9.86
N THR A 146 3.72 3.28 10.54
CA THR A 146 3.29 2.89 11.88
C THR A 146 1.91 2.25 11.80
N ILE A 147 1.74 1.11 12.49
CA ILE A 147 0.47 0.38 12.50
C ILE A 147 -0.18 0.51 13.88
N LYS A 148 -1.45 0.86 13.86
CA LYS A 148 -2.28 0.92 15.07
C LYS A 148 -3.43 -0.06 14.94
N GLU A 149 -3.59 -0.94 15.92
CA GLU A 149 -4.72 -1.84 16.04
C GLU A 149 -5.76 -1.22 16.95
N GLY A 150 -7.02 -1.25 16.57
CA GLY A 150 -8.07 -0.73 17.42
C GLY A 150 -9.25 -0.11 16.69
#